data_b81d2a22d0a037c9efc2a69cd542ed70
#
_entry.id   b81d2a22d0a037c9efc2a69cd542ed70
#
_cell.length_a   1.000
_cell.length_b   1.000
_cell.length_c   1.000
_cell.angle_alpha   90.00
_cell.angle_beta   90.00
_cell.angle_gamma   90.00
#
_symmetry.space_group_name_H-M   'P 1'
#
loop_
_entity.id
_entity.type
_entity.pdbx_description
1 polymer ?
#
loop_
_entity_poly.entity_id
_entity_poly.type
_entity_poly.pdbx_seq_one_letter_code
_entity_poly.pdbx_strand_id
1 'polypeptide(L)'
;MSTGALLRRATRGSTALRGGRVHRLTPYQVFGLLFWLLMTLAYWRVPPCCEAGVHAAAVARLRAGLTDAAASPYVLAQGALARLTGLTGWQLLRVCGPLNLLVLLTGLGRLVRVLTPRPWAPVLALAFLSVLWGTRPAWGGGSLALLPLTGSLGYPSAFALGLTLWAWALTGARARDLRRVRYVGPSGLRSLSGYAALGLLYGAVALTDPVTGVGAAAGAAAFVAGWQRGWRAAVWGRWALLCAVAAAALVLGTHARVLPPSAFGTYAGSGEWAGQCWLALLGVPALWLRVRRTGGPAPRGPAGPAGPAAWRDPLVLLFALGCLVLVCGRLGGLLGLVLLAPQCALAVELTADRPWSGWRRVLGGAAAGGVCLGFLAAQAGAVVPRSVDPVGFVQPPRWPSYDWAARHIGPGEPVVTDAYYAVRLLPGYGIDLADGHDHRPRVRWLLLTRQERLPAEAVVVDWSRRTGEVLARLTRTGEASPVPLVTRSATR
;
A
#
# COMPACT_ATOMS: atom_id res chain seq x y z
N MET A 1 -18.67 -61.79 -20.19
CA MET A 1 -18.02 -60.59 -19.58
C MET A 1 -19.14 -59.66 -19.10
N SER A 2 -19.17 -59.37 -17.81
CA SER A 2 -20.37 -59.08 -17.03
C SER A 2 -20.81 -57.59 -17.10
N THR A 3 -22.05 -57.38 -17.51
CA THR A 3 -22.82 -56.14 -17.54
C THR A 3 -23.08 -55.50 -16.15
N GLY A 4 -22.62 -56.13 -15.07
CA GLY A 4 -22.82 -55.69 -13.71
C GLY A 4 -21.94 -54.57 -13.20
N ALA A 5 -20.81 -54.24 -13.90
CA ALA A 5 -19.85 -53.23 -13.47
C ALA A 5 -20.24 -51.79 -13.88
N LEU A 6 -21.03 -51.65 -14.93
CA LEU A 6 -21.44 -50.34 -15.43
C LEU A 6 -22.64 -49.73 -14.64
N LEU A 7 -23.53 -50.58 -14.09
CA LEU A 7 -24.67 -50.14 -13.29
C LEU A 7 -24.28 -49.65 -11.89
N ARG A 8 -23.18 -50.13 -11.30
CA ARG A 8 -22.70 -49.64 -9.99
C ARG A 8 -21.99 -48.27 -10.04
N ARG A 9 -21.61 -47.79 -11.24
CA ARG A 9 -21.02 -46.45 -11.41
C ARG A 9 -22.07 -45.34 -11.57
N ALA A 10 -23.26 -45.66 -12.06
CA ALA A 10 -24.35 -44.70 -12.28
C ALA A 10 -25.11 -44.33 -11.00
N THR A 11 -25.15 -45.21 -9.98
CA THR A 11 -25.89 -44.96 -8.73
C THR A 11 -25.09 -44.23 -7.65
N ARG A 12 -23.78 -43.99 -7.83
CA ARG A 12 -22.95 -43.14 -6.93
C ARG A 12 -22.98 -41.64 -7.25
N GLY A 13 -23.73 -41.22 -8.28
CA GLY A 13 -23.74 -39.85 -8.79
C GLY A 13 -24.87 -38.95 -8.31
N SER A 14 -25.87 -39.42 -7.58
CA SER A 14 -27.12 -38.65 -7.47
C SER A 14 -27.78 -38.51 -6.10
N THR A 15 -27.01 -38.58 -5.01
CA THR A 15 -27.55 -38.18 -3.70
C THR A 15 -26.54 -37.40 -2.86
N ALA A 16 -25.79 -36.49 -3.47
CA ALA A 16 -25.26 -35.36 -2.73
C ALA A 16 -26.39 -34.33 -2.58
N LEU A 17 -27.37 -34.62 -1.68
CA LEU A 17 -28.23 -33.62 -1.08
C LEU A 17 -27.38 -32.37 -0.83
N ARG A 18 -27.79 -31.25 -1.43
CA ARG A 18 -27.30 -29.90 -1.14
C ARG A 18 -27.61 -29.59 0.33
N GLY A 19 -26.92 -30.26 1.25
CA GLY A 19 -26.80 -29.81 2.62
C GLY A 19 -26.21 -28.41 2.54
N GLY A 20 -26.99 -27.44 2.99
CA GLY A 20 -26.56 -26.03 3.03
C GLY A 20 -25.16 -25.98 3.61
N ARG A 21 -24.16 -25.62 2.80
CA ARG A 21 -22.81 -25.39 3.27
C ARG A 21 -22.93 -24.22 4.23
N VAL A 22 -23.05 -24.52 5.52
CA VAL A 22 -22.73 -23.54 6.55
C VAL A 22 -21.35 -23.02 6.18
N HIS A 23 -21.27 -21.78 5.70
CA HIS A 23 -20.02 -21.12 5.33
C HIS A 23 -19.19 -21.01 6.61
N ARG A 24 -18.39 -22.03 6.90
CA ARG A 24 -17.42 -21.97 8.00
C ARG A 24 -16.42 -20.87 7.67
N LEU A 25 -16.41 -19.84 8.50
CA LEU A 25 -15.43 -18.77 8.39
C LEU A 25 -14.02 -19.36 8.42
N THR A 26 -13.19 -18.97 7.49
CA THR A 26 -11.78 -19.37 7.50
C THR A 26 -11.04 -18.59 8.61
N PRO A 27 -9.96 -19.14 9.19
CA PRO A 27 -9.16 -18.44 10.21
C PRO A 27 -8.77 -17.02 9.74
N TYR A 28 -8.40 -16.87 8.48
CA TYR A 28 -8.03 -15.56 7.94
C TYR A 28 -9.21 -14.56 7.89
N GLN A 29 -10.44 -15.00 7.66
CA GLN A 29 -11.60 -14.10 7.68
C GLN A 29 -11.83 -13.55 9.09
N VAL A 30 -11.68 -14.39 10.11
CA VAL A 30 -11.84 -13.98 11.52
C VAL A 30 -10.72 -13.03 11.92
N PHE A 31 -9.46 -13.45 11.78
CA PHE A 31 -8.31 -12.64 12.17
C PHE A 31 -8.19 -11.38 11.30
N GLY A 32 -8.50 -11.45 10.01
CA GLY A 32 -8.51 -10.31 9.10
C GLY A 32 -9.57 -9.27 9.47
N LEU A 33 -10.78 -9.71 9.88
CA LEU A 33 -11.82 -8.81 10.37
C LEU A 33 -11.41 -8.13 11.70
N LEU A 34 -10.88 -8.90 12.64
CA LEU A 34 -10.39 -8.35 13.91
C LEU A 34 -9.27 -7.32 13.68
N PHE A 35 -8.33 -7.64 12.79
CA PHE A 35 -7.26 -6.75 12.40
C PHE A 35 -7.80 -5.48 11.73
N TRP A 36 -8.77 -5.63 10.82
CA TRP A 36 -9.42 -4.51 10.14
C TRP A 36 -10.09 -3.56 11.14
N LEU A 37 -10.85 -4.10 12.10
CA LEU A 37 -11.49 -3.31 13.15
C LEU A 37 -10.45 -2.58 14.01
N LEU A 38 -9.44 -3.31 14.50
CA LEU A 38 -8.39 -2.76 15.35
C LEU A 38 -7.64 -1.62 14.65
N MET A 39 -7.21 -1.84 13.40
CA MET A 39 -6.46 -0.86 12.64
C MET A 39 -7.32 0.33 12.21
N THR A 40 -8.61 0.13 11.95
CA THR A 40 -9.55 1.22 11.69
C THR A 40 -9.68 2.13 12.91
N LEU A 41 -9.84 1.54 14.10
CA LEU A 41 -9.90 2.31 15.35
C LEU A 41 -8.58 3.03 15.64
N ALA A 42 -7.43 2.35 15.40
CA ALA A 42 -6.11 2.96 15.53
C ALA A 42 -5.94 4.15 14.57
N TYR A 43 -6.28 3.98 13.30
CA TYR A 43 -6.23 5.02 12.27
C TYR A 43 -7.09 6.24 12.62
N TRP A 44 -8.29 6.04 13.13
CA TRP A 44 -9.16 7.16 13.52
C TRP A 44 -8.68 7.92 14.76
N ARG A 45 -7.86 7.28 15.61
CA ARG A 45 -7.25 7.93 16.78
C ARG A 45 -5.99 8.73 16.44
N VAL A 46 -5.27 8.31 15.40
CA VAL A 46 -4.04 8.97 14.97
C VAL A 46 -4.43 10.24 14.21
N PRO A 47 -3.95 11.42 14.61
CA PRO A 47 -4.17 12.62 13.82
C PRO A 47 -3.50 12.48 12.46
N PRO A 48 -4.08 13.08 11.41
CA PRO A 48 -3.48 13.07 10.08
C PRO A 48 -2.09 13.67 10.13
N CYS A 49 -1.13 13.02 9.46
CA CYS A 49 0.26 13.45 9.46
C CYS A 49 0.82 13.59 8.05
N CYS A 50 2.00 14.14 7.99
CA CYS A 50 2.86 14.14 6.81
C CYS A 50 2.17 14.75 5.57
N GLU A 51 1.89 13.95 4.56
CA GLU A 51 1.28 14.38 3.29
C GLU A 51 -0.26 14.36 3.28
N ALA A 52 -0.89 14.02 4.41
CA ALA A 52 -2.35 13.93 4.49
C ALA A 52 -3.04 15.24 4.10
N GLY A 53 -2.46 16.39 4.45
CA GLY A 53 -2.95 17.71 4.07
C GLY A 53 -2.95 17.93 2.55
N VAL A 54 -1.91 17.49 1.87
CA VAL A 54 -1.79 17.58 0.41
C VAL A 54 -2.86 16.73 -0.28
N HIS A 55 -3.07 15.49 0.21
CA HIS A 55 -4.14 14.64 -0.32
C HIS A 55 -5.55 15.20 -0.05
N ALA A 56 -5.77 15.72 1.16
CA ALA A 56 -7.04 16.37 1.51
C ALA A 56 -7.29 17.63 0.67
N ALA A 57 -6.24 18.41 0.40
CA ALA A 57 -6.30 19.60 -0.45
C ALA A 57 -6.68 19.25 -1.90
N ALA A 58 -6.05 18.22 -2.47
CA ALA A 58 -6.38 17.77 -3.82
C ALA A 58 -7.88 17.40 -3.94
N VAL A 59 -8.40 16.70 -2.93
CA VAL A 59 -9.84 16.37 -2.86
C VAL A 59 -10.71 17.63 -2.73
N ALA A 60 -10.32 18.58 -1.87
CA ALA A 60 -11.05 19.83 -1.65
C ALA A 60 -11.10 20.67 -2.95
N ARG A 61 -10.00 20.81 -3.67
CA ARG A 61 -9.92 21.49 -4.97
C ARG A 61 -10.84 20.85 -6.02
N LEU A 62 -10.77 19.50 -6.13
CA LEU A 62 -11.67 18.78 -7.03
C LEU A 62 -13.14 18.95 -6.65
N ARG A 63 -13.47 18.98 -5.36
CA ARG A 63 -14.83 19.28 -4.87
C ARG A 63 -15.28 20.67 -5.32
N ALA A 64 -14.40 21.67 -5.24
CA ALA A 64 -14.67 23.05 -5.65
C ALA A 64 -14.74 23.23 -7.20
N GLY A 65 -14.44 22.20 -7.99
CA GLY A 65 -14.44 22.29 -9.47
C GLY A 65 -13.12 22.76 -10.05
N LEU A 66 -12.10 22.94 -9.24
CA LEU A 66 -10.77 23.33 -9.70
C LEU A 66 -10.01 22.10 -10.21
N THR A 67 -9.70 22.10 -11.51
CA THR A 67 -9.07 20.95 -12.20
C THR A 67 -7.57 21.14 -12.46
N ASP A 68 -6.97 22.15 -11.87
CA ASP A 68 -5.60 22.60 -12.21
C ASP A 68 -4.48 21.66 -11.78
N ALA A 69 -4.78 20.65 -10.96
CA ALA A 69 -3.78 19.70 -10.51
C ALA A 69 -3.92 18.35 -11.21
N ALA A 70 -2.79 17.80 -11.65
CA ALA A 70 -2.69 16.41 -12.04
C ALA A 70 -3.14 15.52 -10.86
N ALA A 71 -4.28 14.88 -10.99
CA ALA A 71 -4.88 14.07 -9.94
C ALA A 71 -4.92 12.60 -10.36
N SER A 72 -4.43 11.70 -9.50
CA SER A 72 -4.50 10.26 -9.76
C SER A 72 -5.95 9.78 -9.86
N PRO A 73 -6.23 8.64 -10.53
CA PRO A 73 -7.60 8.10 -10.63
C PRO A 73 -8.26 7.91 -9.27
N TYR A 74 -7.48 7.57 -8.25
CA TYR A 74 -7.95 7.43 -6.89
C TYR A 74 -8.41 8.77 -6.30
N VAL A 75 -7.63 9.83 -6.48
CA VAL A 75 -7.97 11.18 -6.00
C VAL A 75 -9.16 11.74 -6.78
N LEU A 76 -9.26 11.46 -8.09
CA LEU A 76 -10.45 11.82 -8.88
C LEU A 76 -11.72 11.14 -8.36
N ALA A 77 -11.64 9.85 -8.04
CA ALA A 77 -12.77 9.13 -7.44
C ALA A 77 -13.15 9.71 -6.07
N GLN A 78 -12.16 10.07 -5.25
CA GLN A 78 -12.39 10.75 -3.98
C GLN A 78 -13.05 12.13 -4.18
N GLY A 79 -12.57 12.92 -5.13
CA GLY A 79 -13.15 14.23 -5.47
C GLY A 79 -14.61 14.12 -5.93
N ALA A 80 -14.91 13.13 -6.79
CA ALA A 80 -16.29 12.84 -7.21
C ALA A 80 -17.18 12.44 -6.01
N LEU A 81 -16.67 11.57 -5.13
CA LEU A 81 -17.39 11.18 -3.92
C LEU A 81 -17.61 12.35 -2.97
N ALA A 82 -16.62 13.23 -2.81
CA ALA A 82 -16.73 14.46 -2.01
C ALA A 82 -17.82 15.42 -2.55
N ARG A 83 -17.94 15.54 -3.88
CA ARG A 83 -19.00 16.32 -4.54
C ARG A 83 -20.38 15.73 -4.25
N LEU A 84 -20.52 14.41 -4.36
CA LEU A 84 -21.80 13.72 -4.16
C LEU A 84 -22.27 13.74 -2.70
N THR A 85 -21.33 13.58 -1.76
CA THR A 85 -21.65 13.43 -0.32
C THR A 85 -21.54 14.71 0.48
N GLY A 86 -20.90 15.75 -0.07
CA GLY A 86 -20.60 16.99 0.67
C GLY A 86 -19.48 16.86 1.70
N LEU A 87 -18.81 15.69 1.81
CA LEU A 87 -17.73 15.47 2.77
C LEU A 87 -16.52 16.37 2.49
N THR A 88 -15.84 16.77 3.55
CA THR A 88 -14.55 17.48 3.44
C THR A 88 -13.44 16.50 3.06
N GLY A 89 -12.30 17.02 2.55
CA GLY A 89 -11.13 16.19 2.23
C GLY A 89 -10.66 15.34 3.42
N TRP A 90 -10.64 15.92 4.62
CA TRP A 90 -10.28 15.20 5.84
C TRP A 90 -11.25 14.07 6.22
N GLN A 91 -12.55 14.33 6.12
CA GLN A 91 -13.58 13.32 6.39
C GLN A 91 -13.48 12.17 5.39
N LEU A 92 -13.24 12.50 4.13
CA LEU A 92 -13.11 11.50 3.08
C LEU A 92 -11.88 10.61 3.27
N LEU A 93 -10.73 11.18 3.63
CA LEU A 93 -9.55 10.39 3.98
C LEU A 93 -9.83 9.41 5.12
N ARG A 94 -10.56 9.85 6.16
CA ARG A 94 -10.96 8.98 7.28
C ARG A 94 -11.85 7.82 6.85
N VAL A 95 -12.72 8.01 5.87
CA VAL A 95 -13.56 6.95 5.31
C VAL A 95 -12.76 6.04 4.36
N CYS A 96 -11.91 6.61 3.54
CA CYS A 96 -11.11 5.84 2.57
C CYS A 96 -10.07 4.94 3.24
N GLY A 97 -9.52 5.32 4.40
CA GLY A 97 -8.55 4.49 5.11
C GLY A 97 -9.02 3.06 5.39
N PRO A 98 -10.16 2.84 6.06
CA PRO A 98 -10.74 1.51 6.26
C PRO A 98 -11.04 0.75 4.97
N LEU A 99 -11.46 1.44 3.91
CA LEU A 99 -11.71 0.83 2.60
C LEU A 99 -10.40 0.35 1.95
N ASN A 100 -9.36 1.16 1.99
CA ASN A 100 -8.03 0.79 1.50
C ASN A 100 -7.48 -0.42 2.26
N LEU A 101 -7.64 -0.44 3.59
CA LEU A 101 -7.26 -1.58 4.41
C LEU A 101 -8.03 -2.85 4.02
N LEU A 102 -9.31 -2.75 3.73
CA LEU A 102 -10.12 -3.87 3.28
C LEU A 102 -9.62 -4.42 1.94
N VAL A 103 -9.30 -3.54 0.97
CA VAL A 103 -8.72 -3.91 -0.33
C VAL A 103 -7.37 -4.61 -0.13
N LEU A 104 -6.53 -4.08 0.75
CA LEU A 104 -5.22 -4.63 1.08
C LEU A 104 -5.34 -6.04 1.72
N LEU A 105 -6.18 -6.20 2.73
CA LEU A 105 -6.36 -7.48 3.42
C LEU A 105 -6.96 -8.54 2.49
N THR A 106 -7.97 -8.17 1.70
CA THR A 106 -8.57 -9.11 0.73
C THR A 106 -7.58 -9.49 -0.35
N GLY A 107 -6.75 -8.55 -0.83
CA GLY A 107 -5.66 -8.78 -1.78
C GLY A 107 -4.60 -9.72 -1.21
N LEU A 108 -4.13 -9.47 0.02
CA LEU A 108 -3.16 -10.32 0.70
C LEU A 108 -3.68 -11.76 0.88
N GLY A 109 -4.90 -11.88 1.40
CA GLY A 109 -5.52 -13.19 1.58
C GLY A 109 -5.64 -13.97 0.29
N ARG A 110 -5.96 -13.30 -0.82
CA ARG A 110 -6.06 -13.91 -2.14
C ARG A 110 -4.67 -14.30 -2.69
N LEU A 111 -3.68 -13.42 -2.56
CA LEU A 111 -2.32 -13.69 -2.99
C LEU A 111 -1.75 -14.92 -2.28
N VAL A 112 -1.84 -14.97 -0.95
CA VAL A 112 -1.29 -16.09 -0.18
C VAL A 112 -2.02 -17.41 -0.48
N ARG A 113 -3.33 -17.38 -0.72
CA ARG A 113 -4.09 -18.58 -1.16
C ARG A 113 -3.67 -19.07 -2.55
N VAL A 114 -3.22 -18.19 -3.42
CA VAL A 114 -2.63 -18.58 -4.71
C VAL A 114 -1.27 -19.24 -4.48
N LEU A 115 -0.49 -18.82 -3.47
CA LEU A 115 0.80 -19.41 -3.14
C LEU A 115 0.65 -20.78 -2.47
N THR A 116 -0.33 -20.94 -1.58
CA THR A 116 -0.56 -22.17 -0.81
C THR A 116 -2.03 -22.37 -0.44
N PRO A 117 -2.55 -23.60 -0.44
CA PRO A 117 -3.92 -23.88 0.00
C PRO A 117 -4.10 -23.87 1.53
N ARG A 118 -3.04 -23.63 2.31
CA ARG A 118 -3.08 -23.73 3.77
C ARG A 118 -3.90 -22.60 4.40
N PRO A 119 -4.88 -22.90 5.29
CA PRO A 119 -5.79 -21.90 5.84
C PRO A 119 -5.09 -20.89 6.79
N TRP A 120 -4.01 -21.29 7.45
CA TRP A 120 -3.24 -20.45 8.39
C TRP A 120 -2.16 -19.59 7.74
N ALA A 121 -1.74 -19.92 6.51
CA ALA A 121 -0.67 -19.17 5.84
C ALA A 121 -1.01 -17.68 5.64
N PRO A 122 -2.24 -17.28 5.25
CA PRO A 122 -2.59 -15.88 5.16
C PRO A 122 -2.59 -15.15 6.52
N VAL A 123 -2.91 -15.86 7.62
CA VAL A 123 -2.86 -15.29 8.99
C VAL A 123 -1.42 -14.99 9.38
N LEU A 124 -0.51 -15.95 9.19
CA LEU A 124 0.91 -15.75 9.49
C LEU A 124 1.53 -14.69 8.58
N ALA A 125 1.17 -14.66 7.28
CA ALA A 125 1.63 -13.62 6.37
C ALA A 125 1.18 -12.22 6.85
N LEU A 126 -0.07 -12.07 7.30
CA LEU A 126 -0.57 -10.82 7.86
C LEU A 126 0.23 -10.44 9.11
N ALA A 127 0.44 -11.37 10.05
CA ALA A 127 1.20 -11.11 11.27
C ALA A 127 2.65 -10.68 10.96
N PHE A 128 3.33 -11.37 10.05
CA PHE A 128 4.70 -11.02 9.67
C PHE A 128 4.77 -9.67 8.97
N LEU A 129 3.89 -9.42 8.01
CA LEU A 129 3.82 -8.15 7.29
C LEU A 129 3.47 -6.96 8.18
N SER A 130 2.74 -7.19 9.27
CA SER A 130 2.35 -6.13 10.20
C SER A 130 3.41 -5.83 11.24
N VAL A 131 4.19 -6.83 11.67
CA VAL A 131 5.00 -6.72 12.89
C VAL A 131 6.47 -7.08 12.68
N LEU A 132 6.78 -8.02 11.74
CA LEU A 132 8.15 -8.50 11.56
C LEU A 132 8.94 -7.54 10.64
N TRP A 133 9.24 -6.33 11.12
CA TRP A 133 9.98 -5.32 10.38
C TRP A 133 11.35 -5.05 10.99
N GLY A 134 11.40 -4.23 12.02
CA GLY A 134 12.62 -3.86 12.72
C GLY A 134 12.32 -3.37 14.14
N THR A 135 13.34 -2.91 14.81
CA THR A 135 13.26 -2.40 16.19
C THR A 135 13.20 -0.88 16.25
N ARG A 136 13.44 -0.20 15.11
CA ARG A 136 13.26 1.25 15.01
C ARG A 136 11.92 1.58 14.37
N PRO A 137 11.16 2.52 14.92
CA PRO A 137 9.89 2.95 14.35
C PRO A 137 10.12 3.64 13.00
N ALA A 138 9.32 3.28 12.00
CA ALA A 138 9.25 3.98 10.73
C ALA A 138 7.96 4.78 10.69
N TRP A 139 8.03 6.04 10.27
CA TRP A 139 6.87 6.90 10.09
C TRP A 139 6.53 7.12 8.61
N GLY A 140 7.48 6.83 7.74
CA GLY A 140 7.34 7.01 6.29
C GLY A 140 6.55 5.91 5.61
N GLY A 141 5.93 6.24 4.46
CA GLY A 141 5.19 5.30 3.63
C GLY A 141 6.05 4.19 3.03
N GLY A 142 5.39 3.15 2.50
CA GLY A 142 6.04 2.03 1.79
C GLY A 142 6.23 0.77 2.61
N SER A 143 6.06 0.78 3.94
CA SER A 143 6.04 -0.42 4.75
C SER A 143 4.61 -0.79 5.20
N LEU A 144 4.34 -2.09 5.31
CA LEU A 144 3.06 -2.63 5.82
C LEU A 144 3.05 -2.77 7.35
N ALA A 145 4.06 -2.24 8.04
CA ALA A 145 4.13 -2.25 9.49
C ALA A 145 2.97 -1.47 10.12
N LEU A 146 2.53 -1.85 11.32
CA LEU A 146 1.36 -1.26 11.97
C LEU A 146 1.46 0.26 12.10
N LEU A 147 2.61 0.75 12.56
CA LEU A 147 2.79 2.17 12.87
C LEU A 147 2.73 3.07 11.61
N PRO A 148 3.52 2.85 10.54
CA PRO A 148 3.41 3.64 9.32
C PRO A 148 2.06 3.42 8.62
N LEU A 149 1.47 2.22 8.71
CA LEU A 149 0.16 1.95 8.13
C LEU A 149 -0.93 2.82 8.76
N THR A 150 -0.92 3.05 10.10
CA THR A 150 -1.88 3.95 10.74
C THR A 150 -1.79 5.39 10.23
N GLY A 151 -0.61 5.84 9.80
CA GLY A 151 -0.44 7.19 9.25
C GLY A 151 -0.83 7.32 7.77
N SER A 152 -0.75 6.24 6.99
CA SER A 152 -0.83 6.26 5.52
C SER A 152 -2.05 5.54 4.92
N LEU A 153 -2.93 4.95 5.74
CA LEU A 153 -4.08 4.18 5.23
C LEU A 153 -4.98 4.95 4.25
N GLY A 154 -5.14 6.25 4.45
CA GLY A 154 -5.95 7.11 3.57
C GLY A 154 -5.27 7.47 2.24
N TYR A 155 -3.99 7.14 2.04
CA TYR A 155 -3.19 7.59 0.91
C TYR A 155 -3.42 6.76 -0.35
N PRO A 156 -3.20 7.37 -1.54
CA PRO A 156 -3.25 6.65 -2.81
C PRO A 156 -2.31 5.44 -2.85
N SER A 157 -1.13 5.54 -2.24
CA SER A 157 -0.14 4.46 -2.19
C SER A 157 -0.64 3.21 -1.46
N ALA A 158 -1.39 3.37 -0.35
CA ALA A 158 -1.99 2.23 0.37
C ALA A 158 -3.06 1.52 -0.48
N PHE A 159 -3.85 2.28 -1.24
CA PHE A 159 -4.82 1.73 -2.20
C PHE A 159 -4.12 0.99 -3.34
N ALA A 160 -3.11 1.62 -3.95
CA ALA A 160 -2.31 1.03 -5.03
C ALA A 160 -1.64 -0.28 -4.60
N LEU A 161 -1.12 -0.33 -3.36
CA LEU A 161 -0.55 -1.52 -2.78
C LEU A 161 -1.58 -2.66 -2.64
N GLY A 162 -2.78 -2.35 -2.13
CA GLY A 162 -3.88 -3.32 -2.07
C GLY A 162 -4.27 -3.87 -3.43
N LEU A 163 -4.39 -3.00 -4.45
CA LEU A 163 -4.64 -3.39 -5.84
C LEU A 163 -3.49 -4.23 -6.43
N THR A 164 -2.24 -3.94 -6.07
CA THR A 164 -1.07 -4.72 -6.48
C THR A 164 -1.15 -6.16 -5.99
N LEU A 165 -1.52 -6.39 -4.73
CA LEU A 165 -1.70 -7.74 -4.19
C LEU A 165 -2.80 -8.51 -4.93
N TRP A 166 -3.91 -7.85 -5.27
CA TRP A 166 -4.95 -8.41 -6.12
C TRP A 166 -4.44 -8.74 -7.53
N ALA A 167 -3.71 -7.81 -8.15
CA ALA A 167 -3.15 -7.98 -9.49
C ALA A 167 -2.18 -9.18 -9.53
N TRP A 168 -1.29 -9.32 -8.54
CA TRP A 168 -0.39 -10.46 -8.43
C TRP A 168 -1.14 -11.78 -8.21
N ALA A 169 -2.16 -11.80 -7.36
CA ALA A 169 -3.00 -12.98 -7.16
C ALA A 169 -3.67 -13.42 -8.46
N LEU A 170 -4.24 -12.48 -9.21
CA LEU A 170 -4.89 -12.74 -10.49
C LEU A 170 -3.89 -13.17 -11.57
N THR A 171 -2.72 -12.53 -11.63
CA THR A 171 -1.62 -12.92 -12.54
C THR A 171 -1.14 -14.34 -12.26
N GLY A 172 -0.89 -14.64 -10.99
CA GLY A 172 -0.46 -15.96 -10.57
C GLY A 172 -1.48 -17.07 -10.86
N ALA A 173 -2.76 -16.80 -10.61
CA ALA A 173 -3.85 -17.72 -10.96
C ALA A 173 -3.87 -18.00 -12.46
N ARG A 174 -3.80 -16.95 -13.30
CA ARG A 174 -3.78 -17.12 -14.78
C ARG A 174 -2.54 -17.83 -15.30
N ALA A 175 -1.37 -17.52 -14.76
CA ALA A 175 -0.14 -18.20 -15.16
C ALA A 175 -0.17 -19.71 -14.87
N ARG A 176 -0.89 -20.13 -13.81
CA ARG A 176 -1.10 -21.54 -13.47
C ARG A 176 -2.18 -22.22 -14.33
N ASP A 177 -3.29 -21.52 -14.60
CA ASP A 177 -4.46 -22.12 -15.29
C ASP A 177 -4.19 -22.41 -16.76
N LEU A 178 -3.26 -21.71 -17.41
CA LEU A 178 -2.86 -21.97 -18.79
C LEU A 178 -2.26 -23.38 -19.00
N ARG A 179 -1.97 -24.12 -17.92
CA ARG A 179 -1.65 -25.54 -17.98
C ARG A 179 -2.85 -26.42 -18.38
N ARG A 180 -4.07 -25.98 -18.06
CA ARG A 180 -5.31 -26.75 -18.26
C ARG A 180 -5.98 -26.47 -19.59
N VAL A 181 -5.63 -25.38 -20.28
CA VAL A 181 -6.30 -24.98 -21.53
C VAL A 181 -5.70 -25.75 -22.70
N ARG A 182 -6.02 -27.06 -22.79
CA ARG A 182 -5.85 -27.84 -24.01
C ARG A 182 -6.98 -27.61 -25.04
N TYR A 183 -8.06 -26.93 -24.66
CA TYR A 183 -9.24 -26.74 -25.50
C TYR A 183 -9.47 -25.26 -25.79
N VAL A 184 -9.28 -24.89 -27.06
CA VAL A 184 -9.74 -23.62 -27.63
C VAL A 184 -11.21 -23.80 -27.99
N GLY A 185 -12.09 -23.53 -27.01
CA GLY A 185 -13.53 -23.44 -27.23
C GLY A 185 -13.99 -21.97 -27.29
N PRO A 186 -15.27 -21.67 -27.56
CA PRO A 186 -15.85 -20.31 -27.63
C PRO A 186 -15.72 -19.49 -26.33
N SER A 187 -15.16 -20.05 -25.27
CA SER A 187 -14.73 -19.35 -24.06
C SER A 187 -13.52 -18.39 -24.26
N GLY A 188 -12.96 -18.31 -25.48
CA GLY A 188 -11.79 -17.48 -25.78
C GLY A 188 -12.00 -16.00 -25.50
N LEU A 189 -13.17 -15.41 -25.83
CA LEU A 189 -13.50 -14.02 -25.59
C LEU A 189 -13.56 -13.67 -24.10
N ARG A 190 -14.14 -14.54 -23.26
CA ARG A 190 -14.14 -14.34 -21.80
C ARG A 190 -12.74 -14.41 -21.20
N SER A 191 -11.83 -15.15 -21.82
CA SER A 191 -10.43 -15.18 -21.45
C SER A 191 -9.72 -13.87 -21.77
N LEU A 192 -9.95 -13.29 -22.97
CA LEU A 192 -9.32 -12.04 -23.40
C LEU A 192 -9.77 -10.84 -22.55
N SER A 193 -11.07 -10.72 -22.26
CA SER A 193 -11.59 -9.67 -21.38
C SER A 193 -10.93 -9.70 -19.99
N GLY A 194 -10.64 -10.89 -19.47
CA GLY A 194 -9.93 -11.04 -18.21
C GLY A 194 -8.49 -10.54 -18.24
N TYR A 195 -7.76 -10.66 -19.37
CA TYR A 195 -6.41 -10.10 -19.53
C TYR A 195 -6.47 -8.58 -19.73
N ALA A 196 -7.45 -8.08 -20.48
CA ALA A 196 -7.68 -6.64 -20.64
C ALA A 196 -8.01 -6.00 -19.28
N ALA A 197 -8.92 -6.56 -18.49
CA ALA A 197 -9.25 -6.08 -17.16
C ALA A 197 -8.04 -6.09 -16.21
N LEU A 198 -7.17 -7.10 -16.31
CA LEU A 198 -5.93 -7.16 -15.54
C LEU A 198 -4.93 -6.08 -16.01
N GLY A 199 -4.84 -5.81 -17.32
CA GLY A 199 -4.06 -4.69 -17.87
C GLY A 199 -4.54 -3.33 -17.36
N LEU A 200 -5.86 -3.10 -17.34
CA LEU A 200 -6.45 -1.90 -16.74
C LEU A 200 -6.13 -1.78 -15.26
N LEU A 201 -6.14 -2.89 -14.51
CA LEU A 201 -5.78 -2.89 -13.09
C LEU A 201 -4.31 -2.47 -12.88
N TYR A 202 -3.36 -2.97 -13.70
CA TYR A 202 -1.96 -2.53 -13.63
C TYR A 202 -1.81 -1.06 -14.04
N GLY A 203 -2.52 -0.61 -15.07
CA GLY A 203 -2.57 0.80 -15.46
C GLY A 203 -3.11 1.69 -14.33
N ALA A 204 -4.19 1.28 -13.68
CA ALA A 204 -4.76 2.00 -12.53
C ALA A 204 -3.79 2.08 -11.34
N VAL A 205 -3.07 0.98 -11.02
CA VAL A 205 -2.02 1.00 -9.98
C VAL A 205 -0.95 2.02 -10.32
N ALA A 206 -0.41 1.98 -11.53
CA ALA A 206 0.68 2.85 -11.94
C ALA A 206 0.27 4.34 -12.04
N LEU A 207 -0.97 4.63 -12.44
CA LEU A 207 -1.53 5.98 -12.42
C LEU A 207 -1.86 6.48 -11.01
N THR A 208 -2.14 5.57 -10.08
CA THR A 208 -2.44 5.94 -8.69
C THR A 208 -1.16 6.22 -7.91
N ASP A 209 -0.16 5.35 -8.04
CA ASP A 209 1.17 5.49 -7.45
C ASP A 209 2.22 4.85 -8.36
N PRO A 210 2.99 5.65 -9.12
CA PRO A 210 3.97 5.16 -10.07
C PRO A 210 5.05 4.28 -9.46
N VAL A 211 5.49 4.57 -8.23
CA VAL A 211 6.50 3.77 -7.53
C VAL A 211 5.96 2.37 -7.24
N THR A 212 4.76 2.27 -6.68
CA THR A 212 4.07 0.98 -6.50
C THR A 212 3.81 0.29 -7.84
N GLY A 213 3.54 1.06 -8.92
CA GLY A 213 3.37 0.56 -10.29
C GLY A 213 4.59 -0.19 -10.81
N VAL A 214 5.80 0.34 -10.58
CA VAL A 214 7.06 -0.36 -10.93
C VAL A 214 7.18 -1.67 -10.17
N GLY A 215 6.92 -1.68 -8.86
CA GLY A 215 6.90 -2.89 -8.05
C GLY A 215 5.85 -3.90 -8.53
N ALA A 216 4.66 -3.42 -8.88
CA ALA A 216 3.59 -4.25 -9.42
C ALA A 216 4.00 -4.94 -10.73
N ALA A 217 4.68 -4.23 -11.64
CA ALA A 217 5.19 -4.78 -12.89
C ALA A 217 6.30 -5.83 -12.65
N ALA A 218 7.23 -5.54 -11.74
CA ALA A 218 8.28 -6.49 -11.35
C ALA A 218 7.68 -7.80 -10.79
N GLY A 219 6.69 -7.69 -9.91
CA GLY A 219 5.99 -8.87 -9.39
C GLY A 219 5.19 -9.61 -10.46
N ALA A 220 4.53 -8.92 -11.39
CA ALA A 220 3.87 -9.55 -12.52
C ALA A 220 4.86 -10.39 -13.34
N ALA A 221 6.01 -9.82 -13.68
CA ALA A 221 7.09 -10.52 -14.38
C ALA A 221 7.56 -11.75 -13.60
N ALA A 222 7.75 -11.63 -12.27
CA ALA A 222 8.14 -12.73 -11.40
C ALA A 222 7.13 -13.89 -11.42
N PHE A 223 5.83 -13.59 -11.28
CA PHE A 223 4.77 -14.61 -11.31
C PHE A 223 4.63 -15.27 -12.67
N VAL A 224 4.74 -14.51 -13.77
CA VAL A 224 4.68 -15.04 -15.12
C VAL A 224 5.91 -15.90 -15.40
N ALA A 225 7.12 -15.41 -15.15
CA ALA A 225 8.35 -16.15 -15.36
C ALA A 225 8.42 -17.43 -14.51
N GLY A 226 7.94 -17.35 -13.26
CA GLY A 226 7.95 -18.45 -12.32
C GLY A 226 6.95 -19.56 -12.66
N TRP A 227 5.74 -19.22 -13.06
CA TRP A 227 4.65 -20.19 -13.20
C TRP A 227 4.18 -20.47 -14.61
N GLN A 228 4.42 -19.54 -15.57
CA GLN A 228 4.00 -19.77 -16.95
C GLN A 228 4.82 -20.90 -17.57
N ARG A 229 4.13 -21.88 -18.15
CA ARG A 229 4.68 -23.00 -18.90
C ARG A 229 4.06 -23.03 -20.29
N GLY A 230 4.78 -23.59 -21.25
CA GLY A 230 4.29 -23.81 -22.61
C GLY A 230 3.99 -22.48 -23.33
N TRP A 231 5.03 -21.73 -23.63
CA TRP A 231 4.97 -20.49 -24.38
C TRP A 231 4.57 -20.76 -25.84
N ARG A 232 3.29 -20.58 -26.15
CA ARG A 232 2.71 -20.65 -27.49
C ARG A 232 2.31 -19.25 -27.92
N ALA A 233 2.15 -19.00 -29.22
CA ALA A 233 1.75 -17.71 -29.76
C ALA A 233 0.47 -17.15 -29.09
N ALA A 234 -0.53 -17.98 -28.83
CA ALA A 234 -1.74 -17.58 -28.14
C ALA A 234 -1.52 -17.14 -26.68
N VAL A 235 -0.50 -17.70 -26.00
CA VAL A 235 -0.12 -17.28 -24.63
C VAL A 235 0.60 -15.95 -24.69
N TRP A 236 1.53 -15.79 -25.61
CA TRP A 236 2.20 -14.51 -25.85
C TRP A 236 1.20 -13.41 -26.18
N GLY A 237 0.23 -13.66 -27.09
CA GLY A 237 -0.81 -12.68 -27.44
C GLY A 237 -1.64 -12.23 -26.23
N ARG A 238 -1.95 -13.12 -25.28
CA ARG A 238 -2.71 -12.74 -24.06
C ARG A 238 -1.89 -11.85 -23.12
N TRP A 239 -0.61 -12.18 -22.88
CA TRP A 239 0.25 -11.32 -22.07
C TRP A 239 0.58 -10.00 -22.78
N ALA A 240 0.75 -10.01 -24.10
CA ALA A 240 0.91 -8.81 -24.90
C ALA A 240 -0.32 -7.89 -24.84
N LEU A 241 -1.55 -8.46 -24.88
CA LEU A 241 -2.78 -7.72 -24.68
C LEU A 241 -2.81 -7.03 -23.31
N LEU A 242 -2.43 -7.74 -22.23
CA LEU A 242 -2.34 -7.14 -20.90
C LEU A 242 -1.39 -5.94 -20.91
N CYS A 243 -0.17 -6.11 -21.45
CA CYS A 243 0.82 -5.05 -21.53
C CYS A 243 0.33 -3.87 -22.38
N ALA A 244 -0.30 -4.15 -23.53
CA ALA A 244 -0.82 -3.12 -24.42
C ALA A 244 -1.94 -2.30 -23.75
N VAL A 245 -2.87 -2.96 -23.04
CA VAL A 245 -3.94 -2.27 -22.30
C VAL A 245 -3.38 -1.46 -21.14
N ALA A 246 -2.40 -1.99 -20.39
CA ALA A 246 -1.75 -1.23 -19.32
C ALA A 246 -1.01 0.00 -19.86
N ALA A 247 -0.26 -0.17 -20.96
CA ALA A 247 0.43 0.93 -21.63
C ALA A 247 -0.56 1.98 -22.19
N ALA A 248 -1.64 1.55 -22.82
CA ALA A 248 -2.69 2.45 -23.31
C ALA A 248 -3.33 3.26 -22.15
N ALA A 249 -3.62 2.60 -21.02
CA ALA A 249 -4.14 3.29 -19.84
C ALA A 249 -3.15 4.35 -19.31
N LEU A 250 -1.84 4.05 -19.29
CA LEU A 250 -0.80 5.01 -18.89
C LEU A 250 -0.72 6.17 -19.86
N VAL A 251 -0.66 5.92 -21.18
CA VAL A 251 -0.59 6.97 -22.20
C VAL A 251 -1.82 7.88 -22.12
N LEU A 252 -3.02 7.31 -22.04
CA LEU A 252 -4.25 8.09 -21.89
C LEU A 252 -4.26 8.90 -20.59
N GLY A 253 -3.81 8.31 -19.48
CA GLY A 253 -3.72 8.98 -18.19
C GLY A 253 -2.71 10.14 -18.19
N THR A 254 -1.56 9.99 -18.85
CA THR A 254 -0.55 11.06 -18.96
C THR A 254 -1.08 12.21 -19.84
N HIS A 255 -1.74 11.90 -20.97
CA HIS A 255 -2.40 12.92 -21.80
C HIS A 255 -3.50 13.67 -21.06
N ALA A 256 -4.25 12.97 -20.20
CA ALA A 256 -5.25 13.58 -19.33
C ALA A 256 -4.67 14.31 -18.10
N ARG A 257 -3.34 14.47 -18.01
CA ARG A 257 -2.62 15.07 -16.87
C ARG A 257 -2.93 14.38 -15.53
N VAL A 258 -3.17 13.08 -15.56
CA VAL A 258 -3.47 12.27 -14.36
C VAL A 258 -2.19 11.86 -13.61
N LEU A 259 -1.02 11.99 -14.21
CA LEU A 259 0.26 11.61 -13.61
C LEU A 259 1.05 12.85 -13.20
N PRO A 260 1.33 13.09 -11.91
CA PRO A 260 2.17 14.20 -11.50
C PRO A 260 3.63 13.95 -11.90
N PRO A 261 4.32 14.92 -12.54
CA PRO A 261 5.71 14.76 -12.99
C PRO A 261 6.72 14.59 -11.84
N SER A 262 6.35 14.99 -10.61
CA SER A 262 7.21 14.94 -9.42
C SER A 262 7.13 13.62 -8.63
N ALA A 263 6.33 12.65 -9.06
CA ALA A 263 6.04 11.43 -8.29
C ALA A 263 7.27 10.53 -8.02
N PHE A 264 8.35 10.69 -8.76
CA PHE A 264 9.57 9.88 -8.60
C PHE A 264 10.65 10.51 -7.69
N GLY A 265 10.48 11.79 -7.27
CA GLY A 265 11.55 12.57 -6.65
C GLY A 265 11.62 12.55 -5.12
N THR A 266 10.58 12.15 -4.43
CA THR A 266 10.43 12.44 -2.99
C THR A 266 10.85 11.33 -2.03
N TYR A 267 11.27 10.17 -2.50
CA TYR A 267 11.57 9.02 -1.65
C TYR A 267 13.07 8.67 -1.54
N ALA A 268 13.94 9.66 -1.57
CA ALA A 268 15.34 9.47 -1.17
C ALA A 268 15.38 9.17 0.34
N GLY A 269 15.22 7.89 0.68
CA GLY A 269 15.23 7.44 2.06
C GLY A 269 16.56 7.73 2.73
N SER A 270 16.50 8.34 3.89
CA SER A 270 17.58 8.40 4.86
C SER A 270 18.15 7.00 5.11
N GLY A 271 19.47 6.85 5.27
CA GLY A 271 20.15 5.55 5.48
C GLY A 271 19.76 4.76 6.75
N GLU A 272 18.68 5.14 7.42
CA GLU A 272 18.18 4.50 8.65
C GLU A 272 17.30 3.26 8.40
N TRP A 273 16.95 2.95 7.15
CA TRP A 273 16.05 1.85 6.81
C TRP A 273 16.54 0.48 7.29
N ALA A 274 17.86 0.28 7.44
CA ALA A 274 18.42 -0.97 7.95
C ALA A 274 17.85 -1.31 9.35
N GLY A 275 17.80 -0.35 10.27
CA GLY A 275 17.22 -0.55 11.61
C GLY A 275 15.70 -0.73 11.61
N GLN A 276 15.03 -0.29 10.54
CA GLN A 276 13.57 -0.35 10.41
C GLN A 276 13.05 -1.67 9.82
N CYS A 277 13.90 -2.47 9.13
CA CYS A 277 13.44 -3.63 8.38
C CYS A 277 14.27 -4.91 8.54
N TRP A 278 15.29 -4.95 9.39
CA TRP A 278 16.19 -6.10 9.50
C TRP A 278 15.50 -7.40 9.94
N LEU A 279 14.43 -7.34 10.76
CA LEU A 279 13.67 -8.52 11.16
C LEU A 279 12.90 -9.16 10.00
N ALA A 280 12.51 -8.38 8.98
CA ALA A 280 11.86 -8.91 7.80
C ALA A 280 12.78 -9.86 7.00
N LEU A 281 14.11 -9.70 7.15
CA LEU A 281 15.11 -10.57 6.54
C LEU A 281 15.11 -11.98 7.13
N LEU A 282 14.47 -12.24 8.28
CA LEU A 282 14.24 -13.58 8.81
C LEU A 282 13.48 -14.49 7.84
N GLY A 283 12.80 -13.91 6.85
CA GLY A 283 12.18 -14.66 5.77
C GLY A 283 13.12 -15.11 4.66
N VAL A 284 14.34 -14.55 4.54
CA VAL A 284 15.31 -14.91 3.49
C VAL A 284 15.75 -16.37 3.56
N PRO A 285 16.02 -16.96 4.74
CA PRO A 285 16.26 -18.40 4.85
C PRO A 285 15.12 -19.27 4.30
N ALA A 286 13.86 -18.81 4.43
CA ALA A 286 12.72 -19.53 3.85
C ALA A 286 12.73 -19.48 2.32
N LEU A 287 13.10 -18.34 1.70
CA LEU A 287 13.31 -18.26 0.25
C LEU A 287 14.43 -19.20 -0.22
N TRP A 288 15.55 -19.22 0.49
CA TRP A 288 16.67 -20.10 0.17
C TRP A 288 16.30 -21.60 0.27
N LEU A 289 15.53 -22.00 1.28
CA LEU A 289 15.01 -23.36 1.39
C LEU A 289 14.11 -23.72 0.19
N ARG A 290 13.35 -22.77 -0.33
CA ARG A 290 12.53 -22.98 -1.54
C ARG A 290 13.40 -23.19 -2.78
N VAL A 291 14.48 -22.41 -2.96
CA VAL A 291 15.45 -22.60 -4.03
C VAL A 291 16.07 -24.00 -3.99
N ARG A 292 16.56 -24.42 -2.83
CA ARG A 292 17.18 -25.75 -2.66
C ARG A 292 16.22 -26.90 -2.96
N ARG A 293 14.95 -26.79 -2.59
CA ARG A 293 13.95 -27.84 -2.82
C ARG A 293 13.54 -27.99 -4.27
N THR A 294 13.51 -26.91 -5.01
CA THR A 294 13.20 -26.95 -6.44
C THR A 294 14.37 -27.40 -7.30
N GLY A 295 15.61 -27.31 -6.76
CA GLY A 295 16.84 -27.76 -7.42
C GLY A 295 17.27 -29.20 -7.13
N GLY A 296 16.53 -29.95 -6.29
CA GLY A 296 16.84 -31.34 -6.00
C GLY A 296 16.77 -32.22 -7.25
N PRO A 297 17.58 -33.32 -7.32
CA PRO A 297 17.54 -34.25 -8.43
C PRO A 297 16.11 -34.77 -8.59
N ALA A 298 15.57 -34.63 -9.79
CA ALA A 298 14.28 -35.22 -10.13
C ALA A 298 14.32 -36.72 -9.76
N PRO A 299 13.29 -37.27 -9.09
CA PRO A 299 13.23 -38.72 -8.88
C PRO A 299 13.43 -39.40 -10.23
N ARG A 300 14.43 -40.31 -10.29
CA ARG A 300 14.83 -41.06 -11.49
C ARG A 300 13.67 -41.93 -11.99
N GLY A 301 12.65 -41.29 -12.59
CA GLY A 301 11.61 -41.96 -13.35
C GLY A 301 11.89 -41.80 -14.84
N PRO A 302 11.54 -42.79 -15.69
CA PRO A 302 11.83 -42.72 -17.13
C PRO A 302 11.15 -41.50 -17.75
N ALA A 303 11.97 -40.62 -18.34
CA ALA A 303 11.59 -39.57 -19.30
C ALA A 303 10.53 -38.55 -18.90
N GLY A 304 10.46 -38.13 -17.62
CA GLY A 304 9.74 -36.89 -17.27
C GLY A 304 10.58 -35.66 -17.65
N PRO A 305 9.98 -34.59 -18.24
CA PRO A 305 10.72 -33.37 -18.52
C PRO A 305 11.35 -32.84 -17.23
N ALA A 306 12.64 -32.49 -17.30
CA ALA A 306 13.42 -31.99 -16.18
C ALA A 306 12.61 -31.04 -15.34
N GLY A 307 12.55 -31.28 -14.02
CA GLY A 307 11.79 -30.46 -13.08
C GLY A 307 12.14 -28.97 -13.24
N PRO A 308 11.25 -28.05 -12.91
CA PRO A 308 11.50 -26.62 -13.11
C PRO A 308 12.77 -26.23 -12.36
N ALA A 309 13.69 -25.56 -13.08
CA ALA A 309 14.91 -25.05 -12.49
C ALA A 309 14.60 -24.29 -11.17
N ALA A 310 15.44 -24.46 -10.18
CA ALA A 310 15.30 -23.92 -8.81
C ALA A 310 14.97 -22.42 -8.78
N TRP A 311 15.44 -21.69 -9.76
CA TRP A 311 15.27 -20.25 -9.93
C TRP A 311 13.85 -19.81 -10.38
N ARG A 312 12.91 -20.75 -10.62
CA ARG A 312 11.56 -20.45 -11.12
C ARG A 312 10.50 -20.34 -10.03
N ASP A 313 10.89 -20.22 -8.76
CA ASP A 313 9.94 -19.89 -7.71
C ASP A 313 9.57 -18.40 -7.80
N PRO A 314 8.27 -18.03 -7.92
CA PRO A 314 7.86 -16.64 -8.12
C PRO A 314 8.21 -15.73 -6.95
N LEU A 315 8.27 -16.24 -5.71
CA LEU A 315 8.68 -15.42 -4.56
C LEU A 315 10.18 -15.12 -4.59
N VAL A 316 11.00 -16.08 -5.04
CA VAL A 316 12.44 -15.87 -5.23
C VAL A 316 12.69 -14.85 -6.33
N LEU A 317 11.97 -14.98 -7.46
CA LEU A 317 12.05 -14.01 -8.56
C LEU A 317 11.55 -12.63 -8.16
N LEU A 318 10.46 -12.55 -7.41
CA LEU A 318 9.92 -11.29 -6.90
C LEU A 318 10.94 -10.59 -6.00
N PHE A 319 11.58 -11.34 -5.09
CA PHE A 319 12.61 -10.78 -4.22
C PHE A 319 13.83 -10.31 -5.01
N ALA A 320 14.34 -11.14 -5.94
CA ALA A 320 15.50 -10.79 -6.76
C ALA A 320 15.25 -9.57 -7.66
N LEU A 321 14.12 -9.56 -8.40
CA LEU A 321 13.75 -8.42 -9.24
C LEU A 321 13.47 -7.18 -8.39
N GLY A 322 12.83 -7.33 -7.24
CA GLY A 322 12.58 -6.24 -6.32
C GLY A 322 13.87 -5.62 -5.79
N CYS A 323 14.84 -6.43 -5.37
CA CYS A 323 16.17 -5.95 -4.97
C CYS A 323 16.90 -5.24 -6.13
N LEU A 324 16.82 -5.78 -7.34
CA LEU A 324 17.42 -5.16 -8.53
C LEU A 324 16.81 -3.77 -8.78
N VAL A 325 15.48 -3.66 -8.77
CA VAL A 325 14.78 -2.38 -8.98
C VAL A 325 15.09 -1.40 -7.84
N LEU A 326 15.17 -1.88 -6.59
CA LEU A 326 15.51 -1.05 -5.43
C LEU A 326 16.91 -0.44 -5.57
N VAL A 327 17.89 -1.25 -5.96
CA VAL A 327 19.29 -0.83 -6.09
C VAL A 327 19.47 0.09 -7.31
N CYS A 328 18.97 -0.31 -8.47
CA CYS A 328 19.13 0.46 -9.72
C CYS A 328 18.28 1.73 -9.73
N GLY A 329 17.06 1.68 -9.17
CA GLY A 329 16.10 2.78 -9.23
C GLY A 329 16.18 3.75 -8.06
N ARG A 330 16.95 3.45 -6.99
CA ARG A 330 16.95 4.21 -5.73
C ARG A 330 15.56 4.46 -5.15
N LEU A 331 14.61 3.55 -5.44
CA LEU A 331 13.20 3.67 -5.09
C LEU A 331 12.93 3.09 -3.69
N GLY A 332 13.32 3.79 -2.63
CA GLY A 332 13.12 3.36 -1.24
C GLY A 332 11.67 2.98 -0.89
N GLY A 333 10.69 3.61 -1.54
CA GLY A 333 9.27 3.28 -1.37
C GLY A 333 8.87 1.86 -1.78
N LEU A 334 9.72 1.13 -2.55
CA LEU A 334 9.49 -0.27 -2.92
C LEU A 334 9.90 -1.28 -1.85
N LEU A 335 10.60 -0.85 -0.80
CA LEU A 335 11.12 -1.75 0.22
C LEU A 335 10.03 -2.65 0.82
N GLY A 336 8.84 -2.10 1.05
CA GLY A 336 7.70 -2.86 1.56
C GLY A 336 7.26 -4.00 0.65
N LEU A 337 7.22 -3.76 -0.67
CA LEU A 337 6.87 -4.78 -1.66
C LEU A 337 7.97 -5.84 -1.82
N VAL A 338 9.24 -5.44 -1.76
CA VAL A 338 10.38 -6.37 -1.84
C VAL A 338 10.39 -7.31 -0.65
N LEU A 339 10.23 -6.79 0.56
CA LEU A 339 10.24 -7.56 1.80
C LEU A 339 8.97 -8.40 2.02
N LEU A 340 7.90 -8.14 1.26
CA LEU A 340 6.71 -9.01 1.25
C LEU A 340 7.05 -10.44 0.80
N ALA A 341 7.97 -10.61 -0.16
CA ALA A 341 8.32 -11.93 -0.67
C ALA A 341 8.95 -12.85 0.40
N PRO A 342 9.98 -12.46 1.17
CA PRO A 342 10.54 -13.29 2.23
C PRO A 342 9.55 -13.52 3.37
N GLN A 343 8.72 -12.55 3.74
CA GLN A 343 7.72 -12.71 4.80
C GLN A 343 6.59 -13.69 4.38
N CYS A 344 6.13 -13.62 3.13
CA CYS A 344 5.19 -14.61 2.58
C CYS A 344 5.82 -15.99 2.47
N ALA A 345 7.10 -16.09 2.06
CA ALA A 345 7.81 -17.36 2.00
C ALA A 345 7.91 -18.01 3.40
N LEU A 346 8.22 -17.21 4.41
CA LEU A 346 8.27 -17.65 5.81
C LEU A 346 6.90 -18.21 6.26
N ALA A 347 5.81 -17.49 6.01
CA ALA A 347 4.45 -17.93 6.35
C ALA A 347 4.08 -19.25 5.66
N VAL A 348 4.42 -19.40 4.37
CA VAL A 348 4.18 -20.63 3.61
C VAL A 348 5.01 -21.80 4.13
N GLU A 349 6.28 -21.57 4.48
CA GLU A 349 7.16 -22.61 5.00
C GLU A 349 6.75 -23.09 6.40
N LEU A 350 6.38 -22.17 7.28
CA LEU A 350 5.96 -22.55 8.65
C LEU A 350 4.62 -23.30 8.67
N THR A 351 3.76 -23.07 7.66
CA THR A 351 2.46 -23.76 7.55
C THR A 351 2.51 -25.04 6.73
N ALA A 352 3.66 -25.43 6.15
CA ALA A 352 3.76 -26.65 5.34
C ALA A 352 3.51 -27.92 6.19
N ASP A 353 2.80 -28.95 5.63
CA ASP A 353 2.49 -30.25 6.31
C ASP A 353 3.69 -31.19 6.38
N ARG A 354 4.83 -30.67 6.69
CA ARG A 354 6.04 -31.47 6.86
C ARG A 354 6.38 -31.56 8.35
N PRO A 355 6.99 -32.65 8.81
CA PRO A 355 7.41 -32.74 10.19
C PRO A 355 8.35 -31.58 10.52
N TRP A 356 8.22 -31.05 11.71
CA TRP A 356 9.06 -29.98 12.22
C TRP A 356 10.49 -30.49 12.40
N SER A 357 11.31 -30.37 11.35
CA SER A 357 12.75 -30.61 11.42
C SER A 357 13.41 -29.57 12.33
N GLY A 358 14.63 -29.86 12.81
CA GLY A 358 15.38 -28.95 13.67
C GLY A 358 15.45 -27.53 13.13
N TRP A 359 15.73 -27.39 11.84
CA TRP A 359 15.81 -26.09 11.15
C TRP A 359 14.48 -25.30 11.14
N ARG A 360 13.36 -25.98 10.93
CA ARG A 360 12.03 -25.31 10.96
C ARG A 360 11.67 -24.88 12.38
N ARG A 361 12.06 -25.60 13.41
CA ARG A 361 11.87 -25.19 14.81
C ARG A 361 12.65 -23.92 15.11
N VAL A 362 13.92 -23.86 14.68
CA VAL A 362 14.76 -22.67 14.84
C VAL A 362 14.15 -21.48 14.11
N LEU A 363 13.73 -21.67 12.85
CA LEU A 363 13.11 -20.61 12.05
C LEU A 363 11.78 -20.13 12.65
N GLY A 364 10.96 -21.06 13.16
CA GLY A 364 9.71 -20.73 13.84
C GLY A 364 9.94 -19.98 15.16
N GLY A 365 10.91 -20.40 15.96
CA GLY A 365 11.31 -19.71 17.18
C GLY A 365 11.86 -18.30 16.91
N ALA A 366 12.75 -18.18 15.92
CA ALA A 366 13.28 -16.89 15.48
C ALA A 366 12.18 -15.95 14.98
N ALA A 367 11.22 -16.47 14.18
CA ALA A 367 10.09 -15.70 13.72
C ALA A 367 9.18 -15.23 14.88
N ALA A 368 8.87 -16.10 15.82
CA ALA A 368 8.07 -15.76 17.00
C ALA A 368 8.78 -14.72 17.88
N GLY A 369 10.07 -14.91 18.17
CA GLY A 369 10.88 -13.94 18.90
C GLY A 369 10.99 -12.62 18.18
N GLY A 370 11.18 -12.64 16.84
CA GLY A 370 11.21 -11.46 15.99
C GLY A 370 9.88 -10.69 15.98
N VAL A 371 8.74 -11.39 15.94
CA VAL A 371 7.40 -10.79 16.04
C VAL A 371 7.22 -10.11 17.39
N CYS A 372 7.55 -10.78 18.51
CA CYS A 372 7.47 -10.18 19.84
C CYS A 372 8.39 -8.95 19.96
N LEU A 373 9.63 -9.07 19.51
CA LEU A 373 10.61 -7.98 19.57
C LEU A 373 10.16 -6.79 18.71
N GLY A 374 9.78 -7.03 17.45
CA GLY A 374 9.34 -5.97 16.52
C GLY A 374 8.06 -5.28 17.00
N PHE A 375 7.11 -6.05 17.56
CA PHE A 375 5.89 -5.49 18.13
C PHE A 375 6.20 -4.56 19.30
N LEU A 376 6.91 -5.06 20.32
CA LEU A 376 7.18 -4.30 21.54
C LEU A 376 8.08 -3.09 21.27
N ALA A 377 9.13 -3.26 20.46
CA ALA A 377 10.09 -2.18 20.20
C ALA A 377 9.55 -1.06 19.31
N ALA A 378 8.74 -1.38 18.29
CA ALA A 378 8.42 -0.41 17.25
C ALA A 378 6.94 -0.28 16.88
N GLN A 379 6.08 -1.26 17.18
CA GLN A 379 4.73 -1.30 16.63
C GLN A 379 3.62 -1.20 17.69
N ALA A 380 3.90 -1.47 18.94
CA ALA A 380 2.88 -1.52 20.01
C ALA A 380 2.12 -0.19 20.17
N GLY A 381 2.79 0.95 20.03
CA GLY A 381 2.17 2.26 20.13
C GLY A 381 1.17 2.60 19.02
N ALA A 382 1.13 1.81 17.92
CA ALA A 382 0.08 1.95 16.92
C ALA A 382 -1.30 1.55 17.47
N VAL A 383 -1.35 0.57 18.38
CA VAL A 383 -2.59 -0.02 18.90
C VAL A 383 -2.83 0.28 20.38
N VAL A 384 -1.78 0.50 21.16
CA VAL A 384 -1.86 0.85 22.58
C VAL A 384 -1.96 2.37 22.73
N PRO A 385 -3.10 2.91 23.20
CA PRO A 385 -3.24 4.36 23.41
C PRO A 385 -2.32 4.87 24.51
N ARG A 386 -1.82 6.10 24.36
CA ARG A 386 -0.98 6.77 25.40
C ARG A 386 -1.60 6.80 26.80
N SER A 387 -2.94 6.89 26.85
CA SER A 387 -3.67 6.97 28.13
C SER A 387 -3.59 5.69 28.96
N VAL A 388 -3.31 4.56 28.33
CA VAL A 388 -3.24 3.23 28.99
C VAL A 388 -1.89 2.56 28.77
N ASP A 389 -0.88 3.30 28.30
CA ASP A 389 0.46 2.80 28.02
C ASP A 389 1.35 2.87 29.29
N PRO A 390 1.60 1.73 29.94
CA PRO A 390 2.40 1.69 31.18
C PRO A 390 3.91 1.64 30.90
N VAL A 391 4.33 1.37 29.66
CA VAL A 391 5.71 1.08 29.29
C VAL A 391 6.36 2.24 28.55
N GLY A 392 5.57 3.14 27.96
CA GLY A 392 6.05 4.25 27.15
C GLY A 392 6.43 3.81 25.73
N PHE A 393 5.57 3.04 25.06
CA PHE A 393 5.77 2.65 23.69
C PHE A 393 5.91 3.85 22.75
N VAL A 394 6.64 3.66 21.65
CA VAL A 394 6.77 4.69 20.62
C VAL A 394 5.41 4.96 19.99
N GLN A 395 4.91 6.15 20.23
CA GLN A 395 3.57 6.57 19.83
C GLN A 395 3.61 7.40 18.54
N PRO A 396 2.53 7.36 17.73
CA PRO A 396 2.40 8.27 16.59
C PRO A 396 2.60 9.73 17.02
N PRO A 397 3.27 10.55 16.17
CA PRO A 397 3.45 11.97 16.49
C PRO A 397 2.10 12.66 16.63
N ARG A 398 2.01 13.61 17.56
CA ARG A 398 0.82 14.44 17.70
C ARG A 398 0.94 15.65 16.78
N TRP A 399 0.15 15.66 15.75
CA TRP A 399 0.04 16.80 14.87
C TRP A 399 -1.05 17.75 15.36
N PRO A 400 -0.85 19.07 15.26
CA PRO A 400 -1.87 20.04 15.63
C PRO A 400 -3.06 20.00 14.66
N SER A 401 -4.26 20.36 15.14
CA SER A 401 -5.39 20.66 14.28
C SER A 401 -5.40 22.15 13.98
N TYR A 402 -5.71 22.51 12.74
CA TYR A 402 -5.88 23.89 12.30
C TYR A 402 -7.35 24.28 12.08
N ASP A 403 -8.30 23.53 12.64
CA ASP A 403 -9.74 23.87 12.59
C ASP A 403 -10.00 25.28 13.16
N TRP A 404 -9.20 25.71 14.15
CA TRP A 404 -9.30 27.02 14.76
C TRP A 404 -8.95 28.13 13.75
N ALA A 405 -7.91 27.97 12.94
CA ALA A 405 -7.52 28.94 11.91
C ALA A 405 -8.47 28.88 10.70
N ALA A 406 -8.85 27.66 10.28
CA ALA A 406 -9.71 27.44 9.12
C ALA A 406 -11.13 28.01 9.26
N ARG A 407 -11.57 28.32 10.49
CA ARG A 407 -12.86 28.99 10.70
C ARG A 407 -12.86 30.46 10.28
N HIS A 408 -11.71 31.10 10.27
CA HIS A 408 -11.55 32.52 9.95
C HIS A 408 -11.12 32.76 8.50
N ILE A 409 -10.53 31.77 7.85
CA ILE A 409 -9.95 31.87 6.51
C ILE A 409 -10.92 31.23 5.51
N GLY A 410 -11.33 31.99 4.50
CA GLY A 410 -12.17 31.46 3.43
C GLY A 410 -11.43 30.46 2.54
N PRO A 411 -12.17 29.51 1.91
CA PRO A 411 -11.57 28.59 0.95
C PRO A 411 -10.88 29.35 -0.21
N GLY A 412 -9.63 28.97 -0.53
CA GLY A 412 -8.85 29.60 -1.58
C GLY A 412 -8.21 30.94 -1.20
N GLU A 413 -8.38 31.42 0.06
CA GLU A 413 -7.64 32.57 0.54
C GLU A 413 -6.19 32.21 0.81
N PRO A 414 -5.21 32.99 0.31
CA PRO A 414 -3.81 32.73 0.50
C PRO A 414 -3.34 33.10 1.91
N VAL A 415 -2.58 32.19 2.52
CA VAL A 415 -1.96 32.35 3.85
C VAL A 415 -0.45 32.24 3.72
N VAL A 416 0.26 33.18 4.31
CA VAL A 416 1.71 33.06 4.55
C VAL A 416 1.94 32.48 5.93
N THR A 417 2.81 31.46 6.03
CA THR A 417 3.11 30.81 7.30
C THR A 417 4.57 30.40 7.40
N ASP A 418 5.13 30.52 8.60
CA ASP A 418 6.43 29.98 8.97
C ASP A 418 6.32 28.69 9.80
N ALA A 419 5.09 28.27 10.10
CA ALA A 419 4.83 27.11 10.94
C ALA A 419 4.96 25.80 10.15
N TYR A 420 5.88 24.94 10.56
CA TYR A 420 6.20 23.67 9.91
C TYR A 420 4.96 22.77 9.68
N TYR A 421 4.08 22.69 10.66
CA TYR A 421 2.87 21.87 10.55
C TYR A 421 1.78 22.54 9.72
N ALA A 422 1.71 23.86 9.76
CA ALA A 422 0.71 24.62 9.00
C ALA A 422 0.91 24.45 7.49
N VAL A 423 2.14 24.53 7.00
CA VAL A 423 2.50 24.27 5.59
C VAL A 423 1.95 22.92 5.10
N ARG A 424 1.95 21.90 5.97
CA ARG A 424 1.53 20.55 5.61
C ARG A 424 0.04 20.29 5.76
N LEU A 425 -0.63 20.98 6.69
CA LEU A 425 -2.01 20.64 7.08
C LEU A 425 -3.04 21.65 6.60
N LEU A 426 -2.71 22.95 6.51
CA LEU A 426 -3.65 24.00 6.08
C LEU A 426 -4.25 23.74 4.69
N PRO A 427 -3.49 23.27 3.69
CA PRO A 427 -4.06 22.98 2.39
C PRO A 427 -5.24 22.00 2.45
N GLY A 428 -5.22 21.05 3.40
CA GLY A 428 -6.32 20.11 3.60
C GLY A 428 -7.64 20.73 4.04
N TYR A 429 -7.61 21.96 4.54
CA TYR A 429 -8.80 22.76 4.87
C TYR A 429 -9.29 23.63 3.70
N GLY A 430 -8.64 23.52 2.53
CA GLY A 430 -8.96 24.32 1.34
C GLY A 430 -8.31 25.69 1.35
N ILE A 431 -7.31 25.90 2.19
CA ILE A 431 -6.56 27.16 2.35
C ILE A 431 -5.34 27.11 1.44
N ASP A 432 -5.14 28.13 0.60
CA ASP A 432 -3.97 28.20 -0.26
C ASP A 432 -2.76 28.74 0.50
N LEU A 433 -1.59 28.13 0.28
CA LEU A 433 -0.34 28.66 0.81
C LEU A 433 0.24 29.65 -0.19
N ALA A 434 0.57 30.84 0.24
CA ALA A 434 1.30 31.81 -0.55
C ALA A 434 2.80 31.58 -0.35
N ASP A 435 3.53 31.29 -1.43
CA ASP A 435 4.98 31.35 -1.42
C ASP A 435 5.41 32.81 -1.31
N GLY A 436 6.34 33.10 -0.38
CA GLY A 436 6.83 34.46 -0.15
C GLY A 436 7.50 35.13 -1.37
N HIS A 437 7.64 34.41 -2.49
CA HIS A 437 8.16 34.89 -3.76
C HIS A 437 7.07 35.09 -4.86
N ASP A 438 5.83 34.67 -4.59
CA ASP A 438 4.77 34.83 -5.56
C ASP A 438 4.22 36.28 -5.47
N HIS A 439 4.46 37.07 -6.50
CA HIS A 439 3.98 38.46 -6.62
C HIS A 439 2.44 38.56 -6.74
N ARG A 440 1.70 37.62 -6.18
CA ARG A 440 0.24 37.66 -6.17
C ARG A 440 -0.26 38.69 -5.16
N PRO A 441 -1.03 39.67 -5.60
CA PRO A 441 -1.22 40.93 -4.91
C PRO A 441 -2.21 40.93 -3.74
N ARG A 442 -2.49 39.85 -3.00
CA ARG A 442 -3.49 39.89 -1.92
C ARG A 442 -3.34 38.82 -0.84
N VAL A 443 -2.17 38.70 -0.25
CA VAL A 443 -2.06 37.96 1.03
C VAL A 443 -2.81 38.76 2.09
N ARG A 444 -3.86 38.16 2.66
CA ARG A 444 -4.63 38.78 3.76
C ARG A 444 -4.36 38.16 5.12
N TRP A 445 -3.78 36.97 5.14
CA TRP A 445 -3.62 36.17 6.33
C TRP A 445 -2.18 35.78 6.58
N LEU A 446 -1.78 35.88 7.84
CA LEU A 446 -0.48 35.46 8.35
C LEU A 446 -0.74 34.45 9.46
N LEU A 447 -0.08 33.30 9.41
CA LEU A 447 -0.08 32.33 10.50
C LEU A 447 1.36 32.11 10.93
N LEU A 448 1.75 32.67 12.05
CA LEU A 448 3.12 32.72 12.52
C LEU A 448 3.32 31.98 13.84
N THR A 449 4.51 31.40 14.02
CA THR A 449 4.86 30.66 15.24
C THR A 449 5.07 31.56 16.46
N ARG A 450 5.30 32.87 16.25
CA ARG A 450 5.53 33.84 17.32
C ARG A 450 4.89 35.18 17.00
N GLN A 451 4.23 35.77 18.00
CA GLN A 451 3.58 37.06 17.87
C GLN A 451 4.59 38.21 17.58
N GLU A 452 5.82 38.08 18.04
CA GLU A 452 6.89 39.09 17.86
C GLU A 452 7.28 39.32 16.38
N ARG A 453 6.89 38.42 15.48
CA ARG A 453 7.15 38.54 14.04
C ARG A 453 5.99 39.17 13.25
N LEU A 454 4.96 39.62 13.93
CA LEU A 454 3.82 40.27 13.28
C LEU A 454 4.19 41.66 12.78
N PRO A 455 3.90 42.01 11.52
CA PRO A 455 4.00 43.35 11.01
C PRO A 455 3.06 44.29 11.81
N ALA A 456 3.43 45.58 11.94
CA ALA A 456 2.66 46.57 12.64
C ALA A 456 1.22 46.77 12.08
N GLU A 457 1.02 46.38 10.81
CA GLU A 457 -0.25 46.48 10.10
C GLU A 457 -1.14 45.23 10.29
N ALA A 458 -0.66 44.24 11.04
CA ALA A 458 -1.39 42.99 11.24
C ALA A 458 -2.21 43.04 12.56
N VAL A 459 -3.48 42.68 12.47
CA VAL A 459 -4.37 42.51 13.61
C VAL A 459 -4.50 41.04 13.93
N VAL A 460 -4.21 40.66 15.18
CA VAL A 460 -4.39 39.30 15.69
C VAL A 460 -5.88 38.98 15.70
N VAL A 461 -6.28 37.90 15.06
CA VAL A 461 -7.65 37.42 14.97
C VAL A 461 -7.91 36.28 15.93
N ASP A 462 -6.97 35.32 15.99
CA ASP A 462 -7.07 34.14 16.85
C ASP A 462 -5.68 33.57 17.17
N TRP A 463 -5.58 32.68 18.14
CA TRP A 463 -4.33 32.06 18.51
C TRP A 463 -4.52 30.64 19.07
N SER A 464 -3.57 29.77 18.85
CA SER A 464 -3.58 28.42 19.39
C SER A 464 -2.88 28.36 20.74
N ARG A 465 -3.63 28.14 21.84
CA ARG A 465 -3.05 27.89 23.16
C ARG A 465 -2.10 26.69 23.19
N ARG A 466 -2.27 25.75 22.27
CA ARG A 466 -1.55 24.49 22.26
C ARG A 466 -0.20 24.61 21.56
N THR A 467 -0.13 25.35 20.45
CA THR A 467 1.09 25.49 19.63
C THR A 467 1.77 26.83 19.80
N GLY A 468 1.09 27.83 20.39
CA GLY A 468 1.57 29.19 20.48
C GLY A 468 1.50 29.96 19.15
N GLU A 469 0.94 29.36 18.11
CA GLU A 469 0.79 29.96 16.78
C GLU A 469 -0.31 31.03 16.79
N VAL A 470 -0.08 32.11 16.07
CA VAL A 470 -0.97 33.28 16.00
C VAL A 470 -1.46 33.46 14.57
N LEU A 471 -2.77 33.59 14.42
CA LEU A 471 -3.42 33.99 13.18
C LEU A 471 -3.69 35.49 13.20
N ALA A 472 -3.15 36.18 12.20
CA ALA A 472 -3.34 37.60 12.04
C ALA A 472 -3.85 37.95 10.64
N ARG A 473 -4.62 39.04 10.56
CA ARG A 473 -5.13 39.59 9.31
C ARG A 473 -4.42 40.91 9.00
N LEU A 474 -3.94 41.04 7.77
CA LEU A 474 -3.38 42.29 7.28
C LEU A 474 -4.51 43.32 7.02
N THR A 475 -4.41 44.52 7.60
CA THR A 475 -5.40 45.59 7.47
C THR A 475 -5.28 46.34 6.16
N ARG A 476 -4.10 46.36 5.51
CA ARG A 476 -3.88 46.93 4.19
C ARG A 476 -3.43 45.83 3.21
N THR A 477 -4.06 45.83 2.05
CA THR A 477 -3.59 45.06 0.88
C THR A 477 -2.44 45.84 0.21
N GLY A 478 -1.33 46.01 0.94
CA GLY A 478 -0.11 46.58 0.42
C GLY A 478 0.92 45.48 0.17
N GLU A 479 1.87 45.72 -0.69
CA GLU A 479 3.02 44.85 -0.92
C GLU A 479 3.64 44.50 0.44
N ALA A 480 3.45 43.26 0.86
CA ALA A 480 4.09 42.77 2.07
C ALA A 480 5.60 42.80 1.84
N SER A 481 6.30 43.66 2.57
CA SER A 481 7.75 43.62 2.67
C SER A 481 8.16 42.15 2.89
N PRO A 482 9.10 41.59 2.13
CA PRO A 482 9.43 40.19 2.24
C PRO A 482 9.83 39.88 3.68
N VAL A 483 9.00 39.16 4.40
CA VAL A 483 9.39 38.57 5.68
C VAL A 483 10.55 37.63 5.37
N PRO A 484 11.75 37.83 5.93
CA PRO A 484 12.88 36.98 5.61
C PRO A 484 12.56 35.56 6.08
N LEU A 485 12.15 34.72 5.13
CA LEU A 485 12.05 33.29 5.33
C LEU A 485 13.47 32.77 5.56
N VAL A 486 13.82 32.55 6.82
CA VAL A 486 15.03 31.84 7.18
C VAL A 486 14.83 30.40 6.73
N THR A 487 15.28 30.11 5.49
CA THR A 487 15.52 28.75 5.03
C THR A 487 16.64 28.16 5.88
N ARG A 488 16.30 27.64 7.07
CA ARG A 488 17.18 26.70 7.75
C ARG A 488 17.13 25.39 6.94
N SER A 489 18.19 25.20 6.13
CA SER A 489 18.56 23.91 5.61
C SER A 489 18.49 22.89 6.77
N ALA A 490 17.59 21.94 6.66
CA ALA A 490 17.49 20.80 7.58
C ALA A 490 18.67 19.86 7.31
N THR A 491 19.83 20.20 7.86
CA THR A 491 20.90 19.26 8.15
C THR A 491 20.76 18.87 9.62
N ARG A 492 20.02 17.75 9.85
CA ARG A 492 20.27 16.77 10.92
C ARG A 492 19.31 15.59 10.78
#